data_40ca24a813063d2cdc735fa91bff6264
#
_entry.id   40ca24a813063d2cdc735fa91bff6264
#
_cell.length_a   1.000
_cell.length_b   1.000
_cell.length_c   1.000
_cell.angle_alpha   90.00
_cell.angle_beta   90.00
_cell.angle_gamma   90.00
#
_symmetry.space_group_name_H-M   'P 1'
#
loop_
_entity.id
_entity.type
_entity.pdbx_description
1 polymer ?
#
loop_
_entity_poly.entity_id
_entity_poly.type
_entity_poly.pdbx_seq_one_letter_code
_entity_poly.pdbx_strand_id
1 'polypeptide(L)'
;QNDVRAVNVEQGEHGMRFDILYKGKPFGHFELPFVGMPMLWDSIGVIALGIMLGADAALLQQGIASFPGVKRRFILEENGDNVYIDDYAHHPTAVRYLIEAARIRCPHRRIIAIFKPDRYSRIAYFLDDFAYALNEADEVFLCDFPANAKKEDGVDVCIQDLAARCKNAVVIAEDDEAARTLAERGPAVYVFMSSKDIYKLKNRLKNFQ
;
A
#
# COMPACT_ATOMS: atom_id res chain seq x y z
N GLN A 1 -16.48 -22.99 9.08
CA GLN A 1 -15.82 -23.16 7.78
C GLN A 1 -16.50 -22.22 6.79
N ASN A 2 -15.73 -21.35 6.08
CA ASN A 2 -16.31 -20.38 5.16
C ASN A 2 -16.86 -21.08 3.91
N ASP A 3 -18.03 -20.65 3.44
CA ASP A 3 -18.66 -21.21 2.24
C ASP A 3 -17.89 -20.86 0.95
N VAL A 4 -17.28 -19.67 0.90
CA VAL A 4 -16.43 -19.21 -0.21
C VAL A 4 -14.98 -19.14 0.25
N ARG A 5 -14.07 -19.78 -0.49
CA ARG A 5 -12.64 -19.82 -0.16
C ARG A 5 -11.79 -19.70 -1.43
N ALA A 6 -10.76 -18.90 -1.36
CA ALA A 6 -9.69 -18.95 -2.35
C ALA A 6 -8.69 -20.04 -1.99
N VAL A 7 -8.24 -20.78 -3.00
CA VAL A 7 -7.19 -21.80 -2.94
C VAL A 7 -6.26 -21.62 -4.13
N ASN A 8 -5.10 -22.28 -4.12
CA ASN A 8 -4.11 -22.22 -5.21
C ASN A 8 -3.75 -20.77 -5.59
N VAL A 9 -3.52 -19.92 -4.57
CA VAL A 9 -3.21 -18.51 -4.78
C VAL A 9 -1.77 -18.36 -5.23
N GLU A 10 -1.58 -17.80 -6.42
CA GLU A 10 -0.28 -17.46 -6.98
C GLU A 10 -0.22 -15.95 -7.22
N GLN A 11 0.86 -15.31 -6.79
CA GLN A 11 1.13 -13.89 -7.02
C GLN A 11 2.40 -13.71 -7.84
N GLY A 12 2.35 -12.79 -8.78
CA GLY A 12 3.49 -12.39 -9.60
C GLY A 12 3.47 -10.89 -9.90
N GLU A 13 4.45 -10.42 -10.64
CA GLU A 13 4.61 -8.99 -10.95
C GLU A 13 3.36 -8.34 -11.58
N HIS A 14 2.57 -9.09 -12.32
CA HIS A 14 1.45 -8.54 -13.12
C HIS A 14 0.07 -8.79 -12.52
N GLY A 15 -0.01 -9.38 -11.33
CA GLY A 15 -1.26 -9.69 -10.67
C GLY A 15 -1.24 -11.02 -9.94
N MET A 16 -2.41 -11.57 -9.70
CA MET A 16 -2.55 -12.87 -9.05
C MET A 16 -3.59 -13.75 -9.73
N ARG A 17 -3.45 -15.06 -9.51
CA ARG A 17 -4.36 -16.11 -9.96
C ARG A 17 -4.78 -16.93 -8.76
N PHE A 18 -6.02 -17.36 -8.73
CA PHE A 18 -6.53 -18.18 -7.65
C PHE A 18 -7.80 -18.94 -8.08
N ASP A 19 -8.05 -20.04 -7.41
CA ASP A 19 -9.30 -20.78 -7.59
C ASP A 19 -10.27 -20.49 -6.45
N ILE A 20 -11.57 -20.44 -6.75
CA ILE A 20 -12.62 -20.30 -5.76
C ILE A 20 -13.33 -21.64 -5.57
N LEU A 21 -13.44 -22.04 -4.30
CA LEU A 21 -14.34 -23.10 -3.86
C LEU A 21 -15.59 -22.47 -3.24
N TYR A 22 -16.77 -22.92 -3.69
CA TYR A 22 -18.06 -22.60 -3.07
C TYR A 22 -18.67 -23.85 -2.45
N LYS A 23 -18.89 -23.84 -1.13
CA LYS A 23 -19.37 -25.00 -0.36
C LYS A 23 -18.56 -26.28 -0.62
N GLY A 24 -17.24 -26.10 -0.73
CA GLY A 24 -16.28 -27.19 -0.97
C GLY A 24 -16.18 -27.68 -2.41
N LYS A 25 -16.94 -27.14 -3.36
CA LYS A 25 -16.89 -27.51 -4.78
C LYS A 25 -16.18 -26.43 -5.60
N PRO A 26 -15.44 -26.78 -6.67
CA PRO A 26 -14.87 -25.81 -7.59
C PRO A 26 -15.95 -24.89 -8.16
N PHE A 27 -15.73 -23.58 -8.09
CA PHE A 27 -16.62 -22.56 -8.65
C PHE A 27 -16.02 -21.88 -9.88
N GLY A 28 -14.72 -21.55 -9.86
CA GLY A 28 -14.05 -20.97 -11.01
C GLY A 28 -12.59 -20.60 -10.70
N HIS A 29 -11.84 -20.37 -11.78
CA HIS A 29 -10.48 -19.84 -11.76
C HIS A 29 -10.52 -18.33 -12.04
N PHE A 30 -9.82 -17.51 -11.26
CA PHE A 30 -9.86 -16.07 -11.32
C PHE A 30 -8.47 -15.48 -11.56
N GLU A 31 -8.43 -14.44 -12.37
CA GLU A 31 -7.26 -13.59 -12.56
C GLU A 31 -7.57 -12.17 -12.05
N LEU A 32 -6.69 -11.62 -11.24
CA LEU A 32 -6.82 -10.28 -10.67
C LEU A 32 -5.60 -9.46 -11.09
N PRO A 33 -5.77 -8.30 -11.79
CA PRO A 33 -4.65 -7.49 -12.28
C PRO A 33 -4.00 -6.64 -11.18
N PHE A 34 -4.04 -7.10 -9.94
CA PHE A 34 -3.45 -6.46 -8.77
C PHE A 34 -2.71 -7.48 -7.92
N VAL A 35 -1.74 -6.99 -7.15
CA VAL A 35 -0.96 -7.77 -6.19
C VAL A 35 -1.31 -7.40 -4.76
N GLY A 36 -0.98 -8.28 -3.82
CA GLY A 36 -1.18 -8.06 -2.39
C GLY A 36 -2.45 -8.69 -1.82
N MET A 37 -2.31 -9.26 -0.65
CA MET A 37 -3.38 -10.01 0.03
C MET A 37 -4.68 -9.22 0.26
N PRO A 38 -4.67 -7.90 0.55
CA PRO A 38 -5.90 -7.13 0.69
C PRO A 38 -6.77 -7.17 -0.57
N MET A 39 -6.17 -7.09 -1.76
CA MET A 39 -6.90 -7.16 -3.02
C MET A 39 -7.55 -8.54 -3.25
N LEU A 40 -6.88 -9.61 -2.82
CA LEU A 40 -7.47 -10.95 -2.83
C LEU A 40 -8.68 -11.04 -1.90
N TRP A 41 -8.57 -10.54 -0.67
CA TRP A 41 -9.68 -10.59 0.30
C TRP A 41 -10.90 -9.79 -0.17
N ASP A 42 -10.68 -8.60 -0.73
CA ASP A 42 -11.73 -7.78 -1.32
C ASP A 42 -12.39 -8.53 -2.49
N SER A 43 -11.61 -9.16 -3.36
CA SER A 43 -12.12 -9.96 -4.48
C SER A 43 -12.95 -11.15 -4.01
N ILE A 44 -12.53 -11.88 -2.96
CA ILE A 44 -13.31 -12.98 -2.37
C ILE A 44 -14.65 -12.44 -1.86
N GLY A 45 -14.66 -11.28 -1.21
CA GLY A 45 -15.88 -10.63 -0.73
C GLY A 45 -16.85 -10.29 -1.87
N VAL A 46 -16.34 -9.72 -2.96
CA VAL A 46 -17.11 -9.39 -4.17
C VAL A 46 -17.66 -10.66 -4.82
N ILE A 47 -16.83 -11.71 -4.96
CA ILE A 47 -17.24 -12.99 -5.53
C ILE A 47 -18.33 -13.63 -4.67
N ALA A 48 -18.17 -13.63 -3.34
CA ALA A 48 -19.18 -14.18 -2.42
C ALA A 48 -20.52 -13.46 -2.55
N LEU A 49 -20.50 -12.12 -2.63
CA LEU A 49 -21.71 -11.34 -2.85
C LEU A 49 -22.34 -11.64 -4.21
N GLY A 50 -21.54 -11.75 -5.28
CA GLY A 50 -22.02 -12.10 -6.61
C GLY A 50 -22.70 -13.47 -6.65
N ILE A 51 -22.10 -14.47 -6.00
CA ILE A 51 -22.71 -15.82 -5.84
C ILE A 51 -24.07 -15.73 -5.13
N MET A 52 -24.16 -14.96 -4.06
CA MET A 52 -25.41 -14.75 -3.32
C MET A 52 -26.51 -14.09 -4.17
N LEU A 53 -26.12 -13.24 -5.11
CA LEU A 53 -27.00 -12.57 -6.06
C LEU A 53 -27.31 -13.40 -7.31
N GLY A 54 -26.77 -14.63 -7.42
CA GLY A 54 -27.03 -15.55 -8.52
C GLY A 54 -26.16 -15.33 -9.76
N ALA A 55 -25.06 -14.57 -9.64
CA ALA A 55 -24.12 -14.41 -10.74
C ALA A 55 -23.36 -15.72 -11.01
N ASP A 56 -23.15 -16.04 -12.28
CA ASP A 56 -22.33 -17.17 -12.68
C ASP A 56 -20.82 -16.85 -12.60
N ALA A 57 -20.01 -17.90 -12.70
CA ALA A 57 -18.56 -17.76 -12.60
C ALA A 57 -17.97 -16.90 -13.72
N ALA A 58 -18.48 -17.01 -14.97
CA ALA A 58 -17.95 -16.30 -16.12
C ALA A 58 -18.13 -14.78 -16.00
N LEU A 59 -19.30 -14.34 -15.52
CA LEU A 59 -19.58 -12.94 -15.26
C LEU A 59 -18.65 -12.36 -14.19
N LEU A 60 -18.45 -13.10 -13.09
CA LEU A 60 -17.57 -12.68 -12.00
C LEU A 60 -16.10 -12.68 -12.42
N GLN A 61 -15.65 -13.65 -13.19
CA GLN A 61 -14.29 -13.69 -13.75
C GLN A 61 -14.02 -12.48 -14.63
N GLN A 62 -14.94 -12.15 -15.54
CA GLN A 62 -14.83 -10.97 -16.39
C GLN A 62 -14.78 -9.69 -15.56
N GLY A 63 -15.65 -9.55 -14.55
CA GLY A 63 -15.69 -8.38 -13.67
C GLY A 63 -14.39 -8.18 -12.89
N ILE A 64 -13.85 -9.23 -12.30
CA ILE A 64 -12.59 -9.19 -11.53
C ILE A 64 -11.40 -8.89 -12.46
N ALA A 65 -11.29 -9.55 -13.61
CA ALA A 65 -10.19 -9.36 -14.54
C ALA A 65 -10.18 -7.96 -15.19
N SER A 66 -11.36 -7.35 -15.38
CA SER A 66 -11.50 -6.02 -15.98
C SER A 66 -11.54 -4.87 -14.98
N PHE A 67 -11.39 -5.15 -13.69
CA PHE A 67 -11.45 -4.11 -12.65
C PHE A 67 -10.30 -3.11 -12.81
N PRO A 68 -10.58 -1.80 -12.98
CA PRO A 68 -9.55 -0.79 -13.27
C PRO A 68 -8.82 -0.28 -12.02
N GLY A 69 -9.16 -0.78 -10.83
CA GLY A 69 -8.64 -0.30 -9.56
C GLY A 69 -9.41 0.91 -8.99
N VAL A 70 -8.91 1.41 -7.88
CA VAL A 70 -9.48 2.56 -7.14
C VAL A 70 -8.42 3.65 -7.01
N LYS A 71 -8.82 4.91 -7.17
CA LYS A 71 -7.92 6.05 -6.95
C LYS A 71 -7.25 5.97 -5.58
N ARG A 72 -5.94 6.23 -5.55
CA ARG A 72 -5.12 6.18 -4.34
C ARG A 72 -5.11 4.81 -3.64
N ARG A 73 -5.25 3.73 -4.42
CA ARG A 73 -5.02 2.35 -3.99
C ARG A 73 -4.05 1.71 -4.96
N PHE A 74 -2.80 1.57 -4.54
CA PHE A 74 -1.71 1.00 -5.34
C PHE A 74 -1.60 1.63 -6.75
N ILE A 75 -1.66 2.97 -6.84
CA ILE A 75 -1.49 3.65 -8.13
C ILE A 75 -0.01 3.65 -8.47
N LEU A 76 0.36 2.87 -9.49
CA LEU A 76 1.72 2.73 -9.95
C LEU A 76 1.95 3.57 -11.21
N GLU A 77 3.04 4.32 -11.19
CA GLU A 77 3.51 5.14 -12.31
C GLU A 77 5.00 4.87 -12.54
N GLU A 78 5.39 4.59 -13.76
CA GLU A 78 6.80 4.41 -14.16
C GLU A 78 7.34 5.70 -14.80
N ASN A 79 8.56 6.10 -14.44
CA ASN A 79 9.26 7.23 -15.03
C ASN A 79 10.75 6.92 -15.13
N GLY A 80 11.21 6.55 -16.32
CA GLY A 80 12.56 6.04 -16.52
C GLY A 80 12.84 4.81 -15.64
N ASP A 81 13.91 4.89 -14.86
CA ASP A 81 14.30 3.84 -13.93
C ASP A 81 13.60 3.94 -12.57
N ASN A 82 12.66 4.86 -12.40
CA ASN A 82 11.92 5.04 -11.16
C ASN A 82 10.51 4.49 -11.26
N VAL A 83 10.01 3.94 -10.15
CA VAL A 83 8.60 3.56 -9.97
C VAL A 83 8.03 4.34 -8.81
N TYR A 84 6.87 4.92 -9.00
CA TYR A 84 6.12 5.63 -7.96
C TYR A 84 4.85 4.86 -7.65
N ILE A 85 4.63 4.57 -6.37
CA ILE A 85 3.40 3.99 -5.88
C ILE A 85 2.75 4.99 -4.93
N ASP A 86 1.49 5.35 -5.19
CA ASP A 86 0.68 6.23 -4.32
C ASP A 86 -0.47 5.41 -3.72
N ASP A 87 -0.54 5.40 -2.40
CA ASP A 87 -1.58 4.66 -1.68
C ASP A 87 -2.10 5.43 -0.47
N TYR A 88 -3.35 5.18 -0.15
CA TYR A 88 -4.06 5.75 1.00
C TYR A 88 -3.67 5.09 2.33
N ALA A 89 -2.72 4.16 2.34
CA ALA A 89 -2.29 3.42 3.52
C ALA A 89 -1.90 4.37 4.66
N HIS A 90 -2.53 4.21 5.80
CA HIS A 90 -2.35 5.06 7.00
C HIS A 90 -2.59 4.28 8.30
N HIS A 91 -2.65 2.95 8.22
CA HIS A 91 -2.69 2.00 9.34
C HIS A 91 -1.51 1.03 9.19
N PRO A 92 -0.83 0.58 10.25
CA PRO A 92 0.38 -0.25 10.12
C PRO A 92 0.16 -1.52 9.30
N THR A 93 -0.98 -2.18 9.45
CA THR A 93 -1.34 -3.34 8.64
C THR A 93 -1.39 -3.00 7.14
N ALA A 94 -1.99 -1.86 6.77
CA ALA A 94 -2.06 -1.43 5.38
C ALA A 94 -0.67 -1.04 4.83
N VAL A 95 0.15 -0.37 5.65
CA VAL A 95 1.54 -0.02 5.31
C VAL A 95 2.35 -1.27 5.01
N ARG A 96 2.28 -2.29 5.87
CA ARG A 96 2.99 -3.55 5.68
C ARG A 96 2.58 -4.25 4.39
N TYR A 97 1.29 -4.45 4.16
CA TYR A 97 0.82 -5.12 2.94
C TYR A 97 1.14 -4.33 1.66
N LEU A 98 1.18 -3.00 1.75
CA LEU A 98 1.56 -2.17 0.61
C LEU A 98 3.03 -2.35 0.24
N ILE A 99 3.93 -2.35 1.23
CA ILE A 99 5.37 -2.58 1.01
C ILE A 99 5.61 -4.00 0.48
N GLU A 100 4.92 -5.00 1.02
CA GLU A 100 4.94 -6.36 0.52
C GLU A 100 4.48 -6.44 -0.94
N ALA A 101 3.36 -5.79 -1.28
CA ALA A 101 2.84 -5.72 -2.64
C ALA A 101 3.82 -5.01 -3.60
N ALA A 102 4.49 -3.95 -3.13
CA ALA A 102 5.54 -3.27 -3.91
C ALA A 102 6.73 -4.19 -4.19
N ARG A 103 7.14 -5.05 -3.23
CA ARG A 103 8.17 -6.09 -3.43
C ARG A 103 7.78 -7.11 -4.48
N ILE A 104 6.51 -7.59 -4.44
CA ILE A 104 6.00 -8.56 -5.41
C ILE A 104 5.96 -7.93 -6.82
N ARG A 105 5.50 -6.70 -6.91
CA ARG A 105 5.34 -5.98 -8.20
C ARG A 105 6.67 -5.59 -8.83
N CYS A 106 7.67 -5.28 -8.00
CA CYS A 106 8.98 -4.79 -8.41
C CYS A 106 10.10 -5.60 -7.71
N PRO A 107 10.26 -6.90 -8.03
CA PRO A 107 11.28 -7.72 -7.40
C PRO A 107 12.67 -7.17 -7.71
N HIS A 108 13.60 -7.35 -6.77
CA HIS A 108 14.99 -6.91 -6.88
C HIS A 108 15.22 -5.39 -6.96
N ARG A 109 14.17 -4.59 -6.82
CA ARG A 109 14.30 -3.13 -6.76
C ARG A 109 14.29 -2.65 -5.32
N ARG A 110 15.08 -1.61 -5.05
CA ARG A 110 15.11 -0.94 -3.75
C ARG A 110 13.78 -0.23 -3.49
N ILE A 111 13.21 -0.42 -2.31
CA ILE A 111 11.95 0.22 -1.89
C ILE A 111 12.26 1.33 -0.90
N ILE A 112 11.81 2.53 -1.23
CA ILE A 112 11.88 3.72 -0.38
C ILE A 112 10.46 4.03 0.10
N ALA A 113 10.21 3.84 1.38
CA ALA A 113 8.93 4.14 2.02
C ALA A 113 8.88 5.62 2.41
N ILE A 114 7.89 6.36 1.93
CA ILE A 114 7.63 7.74 2.32
C ILE A 114 6.25 7.79 2.99
N PHE A 115 6.24 8.04 4.30
CA PHE A 115 5.03 7.98 5.11
C PHE A 115 4.71 9.32 5.76
N LYS A 116 3.44 9.75 5.61
CA LYS A 116 2.89 10.90 6.31
C LYS A 116 1.73 10.46 7.19
N PRO A 117 1.85 10.58 8.52
CA PRO A 117 0.77 10.26 9.45
C PRO A 117 -0.40 11.24 9.31
N ASP A 118 -1.57 10.85 9.80
CA ASP A 118 -2.77 11.69 9.77
C ASP A 118 -3.32 12.03 11.16
N ARG A 119 -3.03 11.21 12.19
CA ARG A 119 -3.54 11.37 13.56
C ARG A 119 -2.48 11.00 14.58
N TYR A 120 -2.32 11.85 15.59
CA TYR A 120 -1.42 11.61 16.72
C TYR A 120 -1.80 10.36 17.51
N SER A 121 -3.07 10.21 17.87
CA SER A 121 -3.56 9.05 18.64
C SER A 121 -3.28 7.71 17.94
N ARG A 122 -3.38 7.66 16.61
CA ARG A 122 -3.07 6.44 15.87
C ARG A 122 -1.59 6.09 15.94
N ILE A 123 -0.72 7.08 15.79
CA ILE A 123 0.73 6.86 15.90
C ILE A 123 1.09 6.46 17.33
N ALA A 124 0.54 7.13 18.35
CA ALA A 124 0.80 6.79 19.74
C ALA A 124 0.38 5.36 20.08
N TYR A 125 -0.80 4.93 19.61
CA TYR A 125 -1.33 3.61 19.90
C TYR A 125 -0.59 2.48 19.17
N PHE A 126 -0.15 2.71 17.92
CA PHE A 126 0.45 1.70 17.06
C PHE A 126 1.93 2.00 16.74
N LEU A 127 2.65 2.66 17.64
CA LEU A 127 3.99 3.18 17.35
C LEU A 127 4.96 2.07 16.90
N ASP A 128 5.01 0.97 17.64
CA ASP A 128 5.89 -0.16 17.34
C ASP A 128 5.41 -0.95 16.10
N ASP A 129 4.09 -1.05 15.89
CA ASP A 129 3.53 -1.70 14.70
C ASP A 129 3.85 -0.91 13.42
N PHE A 130 3.80 0.44 13.48
CA PHE A 130 4.23 1.27 12.36
C PHE A 130 5.71 1.12 12.07
N ALA A 131 6.56 1.15 13.09
CA ALA A 131 7.99 0.95 12.92
C ALA A 131 8.29 -0.43 12.33
N TYR A 132 7.64 -1.48 12.81
CA TYR A 132 7.76 -2.83 12.25
C TYR A 132 7.38 -2.86 10.77
N ALA A 133 6.23 -2.30 10.40
CA ALA A 133 5.73 -2.28 9.03
C ALA A 133 6.65 -1.47 8.09
N LEU A 134 7.10 -0.30 8.52
CA LEU A 134 7.97 0.57 7.73
C LEU A 134 9.37 -0.02 7.52
N ASN A 135 9.88 -0.77 8.52
CA ASN A 135 11.19 -1.42 8.45
C ASN A 135 11.28 -2.57 7.43
N GLU A 136 10.17 -2.97 6.80
CA GLU A 136 10.14 -3.88 5.65
C GLU A 136 10.66 -3.20 4.36
N ALA A 137 10.70 -1.86 4.30
CA ALA A 137 11.34 -1.11 3.24
C ALA A 137 12.86 -1.04 3.43
N ASP A 138 13.60 -0.72 2.37
CA ASP A 138 15.04 -0.58 2.41
C ASP A 138 15.48 0.77 3.01
N GLU A 139 14.67 1.82 2.77
CA GLU A 139 14.84 3.15 3.35
C GLU A 139 13.47 3.71 3.78
N VAL A 140 13.47 4.50 4.85
CA VAL A 140 12.26 5.11 5.42
C VAL A 140 12.41 6.62 5.51
N PHE A 141 11.45 7.34 4.92
CA PHE A 141 11.30 8.78 5.06
C PHE A 141 9.96 9.10 5.70
N LEU A 142 9.99 9.96 6.70
CA LEU A 142 8.81 10.32 7.48
C LEU A 142 8.52 11.82 7.32
N CYS A 143 7.31 12.15 6.89
CA CYS A 143 6.83 13.52 6.94
C CYS A 143 6.15 13.79 8.28
N ASP A 144 6.12 15.05 8.69
CA ASP A 144 5.42 15.44 9.92
C ASP A 144 3.90 15.34 9.76
N PHE A 145 3.21 15.44 10.88
CA PHE A 145 1.74 15.51 10.90
C PHE A 145 1.25 16.72 10.09
N PRO A 146 0.03 16.65 9.50
CA PRO A 146 -0.55 17.80 8.85
C PRO A 146 -0.62 19.00 9.80
N ALA A 147 -0.33 20.21 9.32
CA ALA A 147 -0.32 21.42 10.12
C ALA A 147 -1.65 21.71 10.86
N ASN A 148 -2.76 21.20 10.32
CA ASN A 148 -4.10 21.29 10.90
C ASN A 148 -4.50 20.06 11.74
N ALA A 149 -3.61 19.08 11.92
CA ALA A 149 -3.88 17.94 12.78
C ALA A 149 -3.95 18.41 14.24
N LYS A 150 -5.03 18.05 14.91
CA LYS A 150 -5.20 18.33 16.34
C LYS A 150 -4.62 17.18 17.14
N LYS A 151 -3.79 17.53 18.12
CA LYS A 151 -3.30 16.58 19.12
C LYS A 151 -4.43 16.35 20.12
N GLU A 152 -4.82 15.11 20.30
CA GLU A 152 -5.86 14.74 21.27
C GLU A 152 -5.33 14.87 22.70
N ASP A 153 -6.21 15.18 23.67
CA ASP A 153 -5.84 15.33 25.08
C ASP A 153 -5.18 14.04 25.61
N GLY A 154 -4.05 14.21 26.28
CA GLY A 154 -3.28 13.07 26.83
C GLY A 154 -2.45 12.29 25.82
N VAL A 155 -2.44 12.68 24.55
CA VAL A 155 -1.58 12.08 23.52
C VAL A 155 -0.28 12.89 23.42
N ASP A 156 0.83 12.28 23.82
CA ASP A 156 2.16 12.88 23.70
C ASP A 156 3.06 12.04 22.81
N VAL A 157 2.98 12.33 21.51
CA VAL A 157 3.80 11.69 20.46
C VAL A 157 4.17 12.72 19.41
N CYS A 158 5.36 12.58 18.83
CA CYS A 158 5.82 13.34 17.66
C CYS A 158 6.37 12.40 16.59
N ILE A 159 6.68 12.92 15.42
CA ILE A 159 7.20 12.08 14.32
C ILE A 159 8.59 11.52 14.64
N GLN A 160 9.37 12.21 15.48
CA GLN A 160 10.68 11.76 15.94
C GLN A 160 10.60 10.50 16.78
N ASP A 161 9.49 10.29 17.52
CA ASP A 161 9.28 9.05 18.29
C ASP A 161 9.13 7.84 17.35
N LEU A 162 8.45 8.01 16.22
CA LEU A 162 8.37 6.98 15.20
C LEU A 162 9.72 6.79 14.50
N ALA A 163 10.41 7.89 14.17
CA ALA A 163 11.73 7.81 13.53
C ALA A 163 12.75 7.05 14.39
N ALA A 164 12.74 7.28 15.70
CA ALA A 164 13.63 6.60 16.65
C ALA A 164 13.42 5.08 16.73
N ARG A 165 12.25 4.58 16.31
CA ARG A 165 11.94 3.15 16.27
C ARG A 165 12.19 2.50 14.90
N CYS A 166 12.28 3.30 13.86
CA CYS A 166 12.59 2.81 12.53
C CYS A 166 14.11 2.70 12.32
N LYS A 167 14.53 1.73 11.51
CA LYS A 167 15.93 1.58 11.09
C LYS A 167 16.27 2.70 10.10
N ASN A 168 17.15 3.62 10.51
CA ASN A 168 17.64 4.69 9.64
C ASN A 168 16.57 5.58 9.00
N ALA A 169 15.47 5.84 9.71
CA ALA A 169 14.45 6.74 9.20
C ALA A 169 14.94 8.19 9.19
N VAL A 170 14.62 8.91 8.13
CA VAL A 170 14.90 10.32 7.97
C VAL A 170 13.60 11.11 8.03
N VAL A 171 13.51 12.09 8.92
CA VAL A 171 12.38 13.03 8.94
C VAL A 171 12.62 14.12 7.92
N ILE A 172 11.64 14.34 7.03
CA ILE A 172 11.71 15.31 5.93
C ILE A 172 10.51 16.24 5.94
N ALA A 173 10.68 17.44 5.41
CA ALA A 173 9.58 18.34 5.05
C ALA A 173 8.88 17.87 3.75
N GLU A 174 7.84 18.61 3.33
CA GLU A 174 7.15 18.32 2.05
C GLU A 174 7.45 19.43 1.03
N ASP A 175 8.72 19.79 0.89
CA ASP A 175 9.22 20.88 0.07
C ASP A 175 10.15 20.39 -1.06
N ASP A 176 10.77 21.32 -1.75
CA ASP A 176 11.69 21.02 -2.86
C ASP A 176 13.04 20.47 -2.37
N GLU A 177 13.46 20.78 -1.14
CA GLU A 177 14.68 20.23 -0.55
C GLU A 177 14.50 18.72 -0.26
N ALA A 178 13.38 18.35 0.34
CA ALA A 178 13.02 16.96 0.53
C ALA A 178 12.90 16.20 -0.80
N ALA A 179 12.32 16.83 -1.82
CA ALA A 179 12.22 16.23 -3.15
C ALA A 179 13.61 15.99 -3.77
N ARG A 180 14.57 16.93 -3.63
CA ARG A 180 15.97 16.74 -4.07
C ARG A 180 16.66 15.62 -3.29
N THR A 181 16.51 15.60 -1.96
CA THR A 181 17.04 14.54 -1.09
C THR A 181 16.56 13.16 -1.52
N LEU A 182 15.28 13.01 -1.88
CA LEU A 182 14.73 11.78 -2.43
C LEU A 182 15.30 11.48 -3.83
N ALA A 183 15.44 12.48 -4.70
CA ALA A 183 15.98 12.31 -6.05
C ALA A 183 17.43 11.81 -6.03
N GLU A 184 18.25 12.25 -5.09
CA GLU A 184 19.63 11.82 -4.89
C GLU A 184 19.77 10.34 -4.53
N ARG A 185 18.68 9.69 -4.09
CA ARG A 185 18.67 8.25 -3.84
C ARG A 185 18.76 7.43 -5.14
N GLY A 186 18.46 8.05 -6.28
CA GLY A 186 18.54 7.39 -7.59
C GLY A 186 17.44 6.36 -7.83
N PRO A 187 17.67 5.42 -8.77
CA PRO A 187 16.64 4.48 -9.18
C PRO A 187 16.10 3.62 -8.05
N ALA A 188 14.78 3.69 -7.82
CA ALA A 188 14.08 2.98 -6.75
C ALA A 188 12.57 2.86 -7.00
N VAL A 189 11.90 2.14 -6.12
CA VAL A 189 10.43 2.15 -5.97
C VAL A 189 10.10 3.08 -4.81
N TYR A 190 9.54 4.24 -5.11
CA TYR A 190 9.12 5.24 -4.15
C TYR A 190 7.67 5.01 -3.76
N VAL A 191 7.41 4.59 -2.53
CA VAL A 191 6.07 4.24 -2.03
C VAL A 191 5.57 5.36 -1.13
N PHE A 192 4.63 6.16 -1.64
CA PHE A 192 4.01 7.29 -0.95
C PHE A 192 2.74 6.84 -0.23
N MET A 193 2.72 6.98 1.10
CA MET A 193 1.68 6.44 1.98
C MET A 193 1.07 7.52 2.85
N SER A 194 -0.19 7.84 2.65
CA SER A 194 -0.96 8.73 3.52
C SER A 194 -2.42 8.80 3.16
N SER A 195 -3.29 9.05 4.12
CA SER A 195 -4.66 9.51 3.85
C SER A 195 -4.74 10.98 3.43
N LYS A 196 -3.62 11.71 3.46
CA LYS A 196 -3.51 13.13 3.15
C LYS A 196 -2.82 13.35 1.79
N ASP A 197 -2.28 14.52 1.58
CA ASP A 197 -1.81 15.05 0.31
C ASP A 197 -0.34 14.75 -0.02
N ILE A 198 0.20 13.64 0.46
CA ILE A 198 1.58 13.17 0.21
C ILE A 198 1.93 13.13 -1.29
N TYR A 199 0.93 12.97 -2.16
CA TYR A 199 1.10 12.99 -3.61
C TYR A 199 1.71 14.32 -4.12
N LYS A 200 1.61 15.42 -3.35
CA LYS A 200 2.26 16.69 -3.69
C LYS A 200 3.78 16.55 -3.66
N LEU A 201 4.33 15.84 -2.65
CA LEU A 201 5.76 15.55 -2.59
C LEU A 201 6.18 14.62 -3.74
N LYS A 202 5.36 13.61 -4.08
CA LYS A 202 5.58 12.76 -5.26
C LYS A 202 5.69 13.61 -6.54
N ASN A 203 4.79 14.56 -6.74
CA ASN A 203 4.81 15.42 -7.92
C ASN A 203 6.04 16.34 -7.96
N ARG A 204 6.49 16.84 -6.78
CA ARG A 204 7.75 17.62 -6.69
C ARG A 204 8.95 16.75 -7.05
N LEU A 205 9.04 15.54 -6.51
CA LEU A 205 10.14 14.62 -6.79
C LEU A 205 10.30 14.36 -8.29
N LYS A 206 9.21 14.17 -9.03
CA LYS A 206 9.24 13.98 -10.50
C LYS A 206 9.87 15.13 -11.29
N ASN A 207 9.92 16.35 -10.73
CA ASN A 207 10.56 17.49 -11.38
C ASN A 207 12.10 17.47 -11.26
N PHE A 208 12.66 16.60 -10.43
CA PHE A 208 14.10 16.46 -10.18
C PHE A 208 14.69 15.14 -10.71
N GLN A 209 13.88 14.33 -11.42
CA GLN A 209 14.29 12.99 -11.93
C GLN A 209 14.07 12.82 -13.42
#